data_a8f8813371b150d4f48165f629270e22
#
_entry.id   a8f8813371b150d4f48165f629270e22
#
_cell.length_a   1.000
_cell.length_b   1.000
_cell.length_c   1.000
_cell.angle_alpha   90.00
_cell.angle_beta   90.00
_cell.angle_gamma   90.00
#
_symmetry.space_group_name_H-M   'P 1'
#
loop_
_entity.id
_entity.type
_entity.pdbx_description
1 polymer ?
#
loop_
_entity_poly.entity_id
_entity_poly.type
_entity_poly.pdbx_seq_one_letter_code
_entity_poly.pdbx_strand_id
1 'polypeptide(L)'
;MQRVAVIGLGPIGNLHARIYRELPGAELVAVCDVDAERATAAAKAYDVPAFASVPALLDGADLSMVSVATGGEEYGSDHHEPTMQSLEAGLAVLCEKPISNEIGPAQEMVDLARERGLCFGVDLNHRFTPAARLAKKWVEDGRIGTQLFMNMSMWIQNPRESSEWFQIKALHPHTVDVMRYFGGDIEAVHCFALKAPGR
;
A
#
# COMPACT_ATOMS: atom_id res chain seq x y z
N MET A 1 21.15 -7.59 -1.78
CA MET A 1 20.44 -6.61 -0.92
C MET A 1 19.58 -5.77 -1.84
N GLN A 2 18.30 -5.54 -1.49
CA GLN A 2 17.41 -4.73 -2.32
C GLN A 2 17.67 -3.25 -2.08
N ARG A 3 17.91 -2.49 -3.14
CA ARG A 3 18.15 -1.04 -3.09
C ARG A 3 16.80 -0.34 -3.28
N VAL A 4 16.31 0.26 -2.22
CA VAL A 4 14.93 0.75 -2.11
C VAL A 4 14.87 2.26 -2.05
N ALA A 5 13.96 2.88 -2.80
CA ALA A 5 13.54 4.24 -2.56
C ALA A 5 12.08 4.30 -2.07
N VAL A 6 11.77 5.33 -1.27
CA VAL A 6 10.40 5.62 -0.85
C VAL A 6 9.89 6.88 -1.57
N ILE A 7 8.74 6.78 -2.20
CA ILE A 7 8.05 7.85 -2.91
C ILE A 7 6.81 8.26 -2.12
N GLY A 8 6.74 9.53 -1.73
CA GLY A 8 5.74 10.05 -0.80
C GLY A 8 6.21 9.95 0.65
N LEU A 9 6.50 11.10 1.29
CA LEU A 9 7.11 11.18 2.61
C LEU A 9 6.15 11.78 3.67
N GLY A 10 4.88 11.45 3.52
CA GLY A 10 3.89 11.61 4.58
C GLY A 10 4.18 10.69 5.77
N PRO A 11 3.27 10.62 6.77
CA PRO A 11 3.47 9.76 7.95
C PRO A 11 3.75 8.29 7.60
N ILE A 12 3.05 7.75 6.60
CA ILE A 12 3.20 6.34 6.17
C ILE A 12 4.52 6.15 5.41
N GLY A 13 4.86 7.04 4.47
CA GLY A 13 6.13 6.93 3.75
C GLY A 13 7.35 7.04 4.68
N ASN A 14 7.30 7.91 5.68
CA ASN A 14 8.33 7.96 6.72
C ASN A 14 8.39 6.66 7.56
N LEU A 15 7.26 6.01 7.80
CA LEU A 15 7.24 4.70 8.44
C LEU A 15 7.93 3.66 7.54
N HIS A 16 7.63 3.63 6.24
CA HIS A 16 8.29 2.74 5.27
C HIS A 16 9.80 2.99 5.21
N ALA A 17 10.24 4.25 5.11
CA ALA A 17 11.65 4.61 5.08
C ALA A 17 12.39 4.10 6.32
N ARG A 18 11.80 4.27 7.51
CA ARG A 18 12.35 3.74 8.76
C ARG A 18 12.45 2.22 8.75
N ILE A 19 11.40 1.54 8.28
CA ILE A 19 11.40 0.07 8.20
C ILE A 19 12.48 -0.42 7.26
N TYR A 20 12.61 0.14 6.05
CA TYR A 20 13.64 -0.29 5.09
C TYR A 20 15.06 -0.03 5.60
N ARG A 21 15.28 0.99 6.40
CA ARG A 21 16.56 1.24 7.04
C ARG A 21 16.97 0.16 8.03
N GLU A 22 16.00 -0.48 8.67
CA GLU A 22 16.22 -1.49 9.72
C GLU A 22 16.05 -2.94 9.19
N LEU A 23 15.43 -3.09 8.00
CA LEU A 23 15.06 -4.40 7.48
C LEU A 23 16.27 -5.15 6.90
N PRO A 24 16.62 -6.33 7.44
CA PRO A 24 17.68 -7.14 6.85
C PRO A 24 17.36 -7.50 5.39
N GLY A 25 18.32 -7.29 4.50
CA GLY A 25 18.18 -7.57 3.08
C GLY A 25 17.67 -6.39 2.23
N ALA A 26 17.31 -5.28 2.86
CA ALA A 26 17.00 -4.01 2.20
C ALA A 26 18.01 -2.93 2.55
N GLU A 27 18.16 -1.95 1.68
CA GLU A 27 18.94 -0.74 1.86
C GLU A 27 18.11 0.44 1.37
N LEU A 28 17.74 1.35 2.26
CA LEU A 28 17.15 2.61 1.85
C LEU A 28 18.24 3.46 1.20
N VAL A 29 18.13 3.74 -0.10
CA VAL A 29 19.16 4.46 -0.86
C VAL A 29 18.72 5.84 -1.34
N ALA A 30 17.42 6.13 -1.35
CA ALA A 30 16.88 7.43 -1.74
C ALA A 30 15.47 7.65 -1.18
N VAL A 31 15.04 8.91 -1.16
CA VAL A 31 13.67 9.32 -0.85
C VAL A 31 13.18 10.32 -1.90
N CYS A 32 11.86 10.36 -2.13
CA CYS A 32 11.24 11.24 -3.13
C CYS A 32 9.93 11.83 -2.59
N ASP A 33 9.78 13.12 -2.66
CA ASP A 33 8.51 13.82 -2.41
C ASP A 33 8.48 15.13 -3.20
N VAL A 34 7.31 15.47 -3.75
CA VAL A 34 7.09 16.76 -4.43
C VAL A 34 7.16 17.95 -3.48
N ASP A 35 6.94 17.72 -2.20
CA ASP A 35 7.14 18.70 -1.14
C ASP A 35 8.62 18.74 -0.73
N ALA A 36 9.28 19.84 -1.07
CA ALA A 36 10.72 20.00 -0.84
C ALA A 36 11.11 20.00 0.66
N GLU A 37 10.23 20.44 1.55
CA GLU A 37 10.48 20.43 2.99
C GLU A 37 10.46 18.99 3.51
N ARG A 38 9.46 18.21 3.12
CA ARG A 38 9.38 16.78 3.47
C ARG A 38 10.56 15.98 2.91
N ALA A 39 10.90 16.22 1.64
CA ALA A 39 12.03 15.56 0.99
C ALA A 39 13.35 15.88 1.73
N THR A 40 13.62 17.15 2.03
CA THR A 40 14.82 17.59 2.74
C THR A 40 14.89 17.05 4.16
N ALA A 41 13.77 17.08 4.88
CA ALA A 41 13.70 16.56 6.25
C ALA A 41 14.00 15.06 6.29
N ALA A 42 13.43 14.28 5.38
CA ALA A 42 13.66 12.84 5.28
C ALA A 42 15.10 12.52 4.84
N ALA A 43 15.64 13.22 3.85
CA ALA A 43 17.03 13.07 3.43
C ALA A 43 18.00 13.23 4.60
N LYS A 44 17.80 14.26 5.41
CA LYS A 44 18.60 14.51 6.61
C LYS A 44 18.41 13.44 7.69
N ALA A 45 17.17 13.00 7.89
CA ALA A 45 16.84 12.01 8.93
C ALA A 45 17.41 10.63 8.62
N TYR A 46 17.45 10.26 7.34
CA TYR A 46 17.85 8.94 6.90
C TYR A 46 19.26 8.89 6.29
N ASP A 47 19.90 10.05 6.10
CA ASP A 47 21.23 10.19 5.48
C ASP A 47 21.28 9.60 4.06
N VAL A 48 20.31 9.97 3.24
CA VAL A 48 20.17 9.51 1.84
C VAL A 48 19.80 10.70 0.94
N PRO A 49 20.10 10.65 -0.37
CA PRO A 49 19.68 11.69 -1.31
C PRO A 49 18.15 11.78 -1.40
N ALA A 50 17.67 13.02 -1.62
CA ALA A 50 16.27 13.32 -1.86
C ALA A 50 16.06 13.80 -3.29
N PHE A 51 14.92 13.43 -3.85
CA PHE A 51 14.48 13.80 -5.19
C PHE A 51 13.09 14.47 -5.13
N ALA A 52 12.89 15.45 -6.01
CA ALA A 52 11.64 16.20 -6.07
C ALA A 52 10.61 15.59 -7.06
N SER A 53 10.99 14.59 -7.83
CA SER A 53 10.13 13.90 -8.78
C SER A 53 10.58 12.48 -9.01
N VAL A 54 9.65 11.63 -9.46
CA VAL A 54 9.94 10.23 -9.80
C VAL A 54 10.93 10.12 -10.98
N PRO A 55 10.80 10.88 -12.06
CA PRO A 55 11.81 10.86 -13.14
C PRO A 55 13.21 11.18 -12.64
N ALA A 56 13.37 12.23 -11.82
CA ALA A 56 14.67 12.58 -11.26
C ALA A 56 15.23 11.48 -10.32
N LEU A 57 14.37 10.81 -9.56
CA LEU A 57 14.74 9.67 -8.73
C LEU A 57 15.25 8.50 -9.59
N LEU A 58 14.52 8.16 -10.67
CA LEU A 58 14.86 7.05 -11.55
C LEU A 58 16.17 7.29 -12.32
N ASP A 59 16.43 8.54 -12.69
CA ASP A 59 17.67 8.92 -13.38
C ASP A 59 18.87 9.01 -12.41
N GLY A 60 18.64 9.38 -11.15
CA GLY A 60 19.69 9.72 -10.19
C GLY A 60 20.05 8.65 -9.19
N ALA A 61 19.28 7.56 -9.08
CA ALA A 61 19.51 6.51 -8.08
C ALA A 61 19.53 5.11 -8.72
N ASP A 62 20.48 4.29 -8.28
CA ASP A 62 20.51 2.88 -8.66
C ASP A 62 19.57 2.09 -7.75
N LEU A 63 18.44 1.63 -8.32
CA LEU A 63 17.31 1.03 -7.59
C LEU A 63 17.02 -0.39 -8.07
N SER A 64 16.53 -1.23 -7.17
CA SER A 64 15.90 -2.52 -7.49
C SER A 64 14.40 -2.53 -7.20
N MET A 65 13.94 -1.65 -6.31
CA MET A 65 12.53 -1.50 -6.01
C MET A 65 12.19 -0.11 -5.47
N VAL A 66 10.92 0.24 -5.54
CA VAL A 66 10.37 1.42 -4.88
C VAL A 66 9.20 1.06 -3.98
N SER A 67 9.00 1.88 -2.97
CA SER A 67 7.81 1.86 -2.12
C SER A 67 7.02 3.14 -2.36
N VAL A 68 5.81 3.02 -2.92
CA VAL A 68 4.92 4.14 -3.24
C VAL A 68 3.95 4.33 -2.08
N ALA A 69 4.10 5.45 -1.37
CA ALA A 69 3.32 5.85 -0.21
C ALA A 69 2.77 7.27 -0.37
N THR A 70 2.48 7.67 -1.60
CA THR A 70 1.75 8.89 -1.93
C THR A 70 0.31 8.81 -1.40
N GLY A 71 -0.35 9.94 -1.28
CA GLY A 71 -1.70 10.00 -0.71
C GLY A 71 -2.76 10.34 -1.74
N GLY A 72 -3.18 11.58 -1.72
CA GLY A 72 -4.24 12.10 -2.56
C GLY A 72 -5.64 11.89 -1.96
N GLU A 73 -6.65 12.10 -2.79
CA GLU A 73 -8.03 11.87 -2.41
C GLU A 73 -8.24 10.39 -2.08
N GLU A 74 -8.98 10.11 -1.02
CA GLU A 74 -9.26 8.75 -0.54
C GLU A 74 -8.00 7.87 -0.38
N TYR A 75 -6.82 8.51 -0.26
CA TYR A 75 -5.51 7.90 -0.05
C TYR A 75 -4.96 7.04 -1.21
N GLY A 76 -5.62 6.98 -2.35
CA GLY A 76 -5.19 6.16 -3.47
C GLY A 76 -5.16 6.86 -4.82
N SER A 77 -5.59 8.15 -4.90
CA SER A 77 -5.62 8.87 -6.18
C SER A 77 -4.24 9.12 -6.78
N ASP A 78 -3.22 9.26 -5.93
CA ASP A 78 -1.88 9.65 -6.35
C ASP A 78 -0.90 8.46 -6.45
N HIS A 79 -1.40 7.21 -6.39
CA HIS A 79 -0.56 6.01 -6.50
C HIS A 79 -0.23 5.63 -7.95
N HIS A 80 -1.12 5.93 -8.90
CA HIS A 80 -1.04 5.42 -10.27
C HIS A 80 0.24 5.88 -10.99
N GLU A 81 0.45 7.18 -11.13
CA GLU A 81 1.56 7.73 -11.90
C GLU A 81 2.94 7.27 -11.39
N PRO A 82 3.28 7.41 -10.09
CA PRO A 82 4.57 6.95 -9.59
C PRO A 82 4.78 5.43 -9.71
N THR A 83 3.70 4.65 -9.60
CA THR A 83 3.74 3.20 -9.79
C THR A 83 4.02 2.85 -11.24
N MET A 84 3.29 3.46 -12.19
CA MET A 84 3.49 3.22 -13.63
C MET A 84 4.90 3.57 -14.06
N GLN A 85 5.40 4.76 -13.71
CA GLN A 85 6.77 5.20 -14.04
C GLN A 85 7.82 4.22 -13.48
N SER A 86 7.63 3.72 -12.29
CA SER A 86 8.55 2.77 -11.65
C SER A 86 8.52 1.39 -12.32
N LEU A 87 7.33 0.88 -12.66
CA LEU A 87 7.17 -0.37 -13.41
C LEU A 87 7.73 -0.24 -14.84
N GLU A 88 7.53 0.89 -15.50
CA GLU A 88 8.13 1.20 -16.81
C GLU A 88 9.64 1.22 -16.76
N ALA A 89 10.24 1.66 -15.67
CA ALA A 89 11.67 1.61 -15.44
C ALA A 89 12.20 0.20 -15.08
N GLY A 90 11.32 -0.81 -14.95
CA GLY A 90 11.70 -2.19 -14.66
C GLY A 90 11.90 -2.49 -13.18
N LEU A 91 11.40 -1.66 -12.29
CA LEU A 91 11.55 -1.83 -10.84
C LEU A 91 10.41 -2.66 -10.24
N ALA A 92 10.72 -3.40 -9.19
CA ALA A 92 9.70 -3.94 -8.31
C ALA A 92 9.01 -2.81 -7.54
N VAL A 93 7.72 -2.95 -7.26
CA VAL A 93 6.94 -1.91 -6.55
C VAL A 93 6.15 -2.50 -5.39
N LEU A 94 6.27 -1.89 -4.21
CA LEU A 94 5.30 -2.01 -3.13
C LEU A 94 4.47 -0.73 -3.10
N CYS A 95 3.17 -0.84 -3.36
CA CYS A 95 2.23 0.28 -3.35
C CYS A 95 1.39 0.26 -2.08
N GLU A 96 1.19 1.41 -1.45
CA GLU A 96 0.23 1.55 -0.35
C GLU A 96 -1.21 1.28 -0.81
N LYS A 97 -2.04 0.96 0.17
CA LYS A 97 -3.48 0.73 -0.03
C LYS A 97 -4.27 2.06 0.14
N PRO A 98 -5.38 2.22 -0.57
CA PRO A 98 -5.85 1.35 -1.65
C PRO A 98 -4.91 1.45 -2.86
N ILE A 99 -4.82 0.40 -3.64
CA ILE A 99 -4.01 0.41 -4.87
C ILE A 99 -4.35 1.60 -5.78
N SER A 100 -5.64 1.94 -5.86
CA SER A 100 -6.21 3.13 -6.50
C SER A 100 -7.62 3.37 -5.98
N ASN A 101 -8.16 4.55 -6.20
CA ASN A 101 -9.57 4.87 -5.97
C ASN A 101 -10.49 4.32 -7.06
N GLU A 102 -9.93 4.00 -8.24
CA GLU A 102 -10.66 3.59 -9.43
C GLU A 102 -10.11 2.27 -9.99
N ILE A 103 -11.00 1.48 -10.59
CA ILE A 103 -10.67 0.14 -11.10
C ILE A 103 -9.73 0.22 -12.31
N GLY A 104 -9.95 1.15 -13.23
CA GLY A 104 -9.13 1.30 -14.45
C GLY A 104 -7.65 1.48 -14.13
N PRO A 105 -7.24 2.54 -13.44
CA PRO A 105 -5.85 2.74 -13.02
C PRO A 105 -5.26 1.58 -12.21
N ALA A 106 -6.07 0.95 -11.34
CA ALA A 106 -5.62 -0.23 -10.60
C ALA A 106 -5.28 -1.40 -11.53
N GLN A 107 -6.13 -1.63 -12.54
CA GLN A 107 -5.93 -2.70 -13.52
C GLN A 107 -4.71 -2.43 -14.41
N GLU A 108 -4.51 -1.19 -14.84
CA GLU A 108 -3.34 -0.79 -15.64
C GLU A 108 -2.02 -1.11 -14.92
N MET A 109 -1.90 -0.79 -13.66
CA MET A 109 -0.71 -1.10 -12.85
C MET A 109 -0.47 -2.62 -12.76
N VAL A 110 -1.53 -3.40 -12.52
CA VAL A 110 -1.44 -4.86 -12.42
C VAL A 110 -1.05 -5.48 -13.76
N ASP A 111 -1.64 -5.01 -14.85
CA ASP A 111 -1.39 -5.56 -16.18
C ASP A 111 0.02 -5.21 -16.65
N LEU A 112 0.50 -3.99 -16.44
CA LEU A 112 1.88 -3.61 -16.74
C LEU A 112 2.89 -4.44 -15.95
N ALA A 113 2.68 -4.63 -14.64
CA ALA A 113 3.56 -5.44 -13.82
C ALA A 113 3.62 -6.90 -14.33
N ARG A 114 2.45 -7.47 -14.68
CA ARG A 114 2.35 -8.83 -15.25
C ARG A 114 3.04 -8.93 -16.62
N GLU A 115 2.78 -7.99 -17.50
CA GLU A 115 3.40 -7.96 -18.85
C GLU A 115 4.92 -7.93 -18.77
N ARG A 116 5.47 -7.16 -17.85
CA ARG A 116 6.91 -7.02 -17.65
C ARG A 116 7.53 -8.06 -16.75
N GLY A 117 6.74 -8.95 -16.15
CA GLY A 117 7.23 -9.97 -15.22
C GLY A 117 7.82 -9.40 -13.94
N LEU A 118 7.33 -8.21 -13.49
CA LEU A 118 7.82 -7.51 -12.32
C LEU A 118 7.03 -7.89 -11.05
N CYS A 119 7.71 -7.84 -9.91
CA CYS A 119 7.06 -7.99 -8.62
C CYS A 119 6.30 -6.70 -8.29
N PHE A 120 4.98 -6.81 -8.15
CA PHE A 120 4.10 -5.74 -7.72
C PHE A 120 3.25 -6.20 -6.55
N GLY A 121 3.36 -5.52 -5.42
CA GLY A 121 2.60 -5.80 -4.21
C GLY A 121 1.84 -4.59 -3.72
N VAL A 122 0.71 -4.85 -3.03
CA VAL A 122 -0.06 -3.83 -2.30
C VAL A 122 0.10 -4.08 -0.81
N ASP A 123 0.32 -3.01 -0.02
CA ASP A 123 0.55 -3.13 1.43
C ASP A 123 -0.74 -3.46 2.21
N LEU A 124 -1.21 -4.68 2.05
CA LEU A 124 -2.30 -5.28 2.80
C LEU A 124 -1.73 -6.07 4.00
N ASN A 125 -1.06 -5.36 4.88
CA ASN A 125 -0.17 -5.88 5.91
C ASN A 125 -0.84 -6.73 7.00
N HIS A 126 -2.16 -6.63 7.20
CA HIS A 126 -2.87 -7.34 8.28
C HIS A 126 -2.73 -8.87 8.17
N ARG A 127 -2.73 -9.43 6.95
CA ARG A 127 -2.57 -10.88 6.72
C ARG A 127 -1.19 -11.41 7.09
N PHE A 128 -0.19 -10.53 7.17
CA PHE A 128 1.19 -10.90 7.47
C PHE A 128 1.54 -10.86 8.95
N THR A 129 0.62 -10.42 9.81
CA THR A 129 0.85 -10.44 11.26
C THR A 129 1.02 -11.87 11.76
N PRO A 130 1.86 -12.11 12.79
CA PRO A 130 2.08 -13.46 13.33
C PRO A 130 0.77 -14.15 13.73
N ALA A 131 -0.18 -13.41 14.32
CA ALA A 131 -1.48 -13.94 14.72
C ALA A 131 -2.33 -14.36 13.51
N ALA A 132 -2.40 -13.54 12.45
CA ALA A 132 -3.14 -13.89 11.24
C ALA A 132 -2.56 -15.11 10.52
N ARG A 133 -1.22 -15.19 10.41
CA ARG A 133 -0.53 -16.35 9.83
C ARG A 133 -0.78 -17.63 10.61
N LEU A 134 -0.73 -17.56 11.94
CA LEU A 134 -1.02 -18.70 12.80
C LEU A 134 -2.49 -19.15 12.67
N ALA A 135 -3.43 -18.20 12.69
CA ALA A 135 -4.85 -18.49 12.50
C ALA A 135 -5.13 -19.11 11.13
N LYS A 136 -4.50 -18.58 10.06
CA LYS A 136 -4.62 -19.14 8.71
C LYS A 136 -4.13 -20.59 8.67
N LYS A 137 -3.00 -20.87 9.29
CA LYS A 137 -2.49 -22.25 9.41
C LYS A 137 -3.49 -23.15 10.12
N TRP A 138 -4.14 -22.70 11.18
CA TRP A 138 -5.15 -23.51 11.88
C TRP A 138 -6.37 -23.83 11.01
N VAL A 139 -6.78 -22.86 10.15
CA VAL A 139 -7.84 -23.09 9.16
C VAL A 139 -7.40 -24.17 8.16
N GLU A 140 -6.21 -24.03 7.59
CA GLU A 140 -5.64 -24.95 6.59
C GLU A 140 -5.38 -26.35 7.15
N ASP A 141 -4.93 -26.46 8.39
CA ASP A 141 -4.74 -27.72 9.08
C ASP A 141 -6.08 -28.39 9.53
N GLY A 142 -7.23 -27.77 9.27
CA GLY A 142 -8.55 -28.26 9.69
C GLY A 142 -8.81 -28.20 11.19
N ARG A 143 -7.99 -27.48 11.97
CA ARG A 143 -8.07 -27.44 13.45
C ARG A 143 -9.36 -26.82 13.99
N ILE A 144 -10.00 -25.97 13.21
CA ILE A 144 -11.29 -25.36 13.56
C ILE A 144 -12.47 -25.98 12.82
N GLY A 145 -12.23 -27.07 12.04
CA GLY A 145 -13.24 -27.68 11.20
C GLY A 145 -13.63 -26.83 9.99
N THR A 146 -14.83 -27.04 9.48
CA THR A 146 -15.36 -26.26 8.36
C THR A 146 -15.75 -24.86 8.82
N GLN A 147 -15.23 -23.85 8.16
CA GLN A 147 -15.62 -22.46 8.42
C GLN A 147 -17.02 -22.22 7.87
N LEU A 148 -17.99 -21.91 8.73
CA LEU A 148 -19.37 -21.67 8.37
C LEU A 148 -19.73 -20.18 8.33
N PHE A 149 -19.03 -19.37 9.11
CA PHE A 149 -19.33 -17.96 9.29
C PHE A 149 -18.07 -17.21 9.70
N MET A 150 -17.95 -15.97 9.24
CA MET A 150 -16.91 -15.02 9.69
C MET A 150 -17.55 -13.65 9.93
N ASN A 151 -17.23 -13.04 11.05
CA ASN A 151 -17.57 -11.65 11.34
C ASN A 151 -16.31 -10.85 11.52
N MET A 152 -16.25 -9.68 10.88
CA MET A 152 -15.18 -8.73 11.08
C MET A 152 -15.77 -7.36 11.37
N SER A 153 -15.29 -6.72 12.43
CA SER A 153 -15.65 -5.35 12.79
C SER A 153 -14.42 -4.48 12.76
N MET A 154 -14.52 -3.32 12.14
CA MET A 154 -13.47 -2.31 12.12
C MET A 154 -14.07 -0.96 12.52
N TRP A 155 -13.52 -0.35 13.55
CA TRP A 155 -13.94 0.94 14.06
C TRP A 155 -12.81 1.93 13.85
N ILE A 156 -13.02 2.90 12.95
CA ILE A 156 -12.02 3.90 12.62
C ILE A 156 -12.65 5.28 12.81
N GLN A 157 -12.00 6.11 13.61
CA GLN A 157 -12.28 7.53 13.65
C GLN A 157 -11.36 8.22 12.65
N ASN A 158 -11.93 8.78 11.58
CA ASN A 158 -11.19 9.59 10.63
C ASN A 158 -11.84 10.97 10.49
N PRO A 159 -11.15 12.05 10.86
CA PRO A 159 -11.66 13.41 10.75
C PRO A 159 -11.55 14.00 9.33
N ARG A 160 -10.91 13.29 8.39
CA ARG A 160 -10.61 13.78 7.04
C ARG A 160 -11.34 12.94 5.99
N GLU A 161 -12.66 13.02 5.98
CA GLU A 161 -13.45 12.40 4.92
C GLU A 161 -13.42 13.28 3.68
N SER A 162 -13.17 12.69 2.52
CA SER A 162 -13.16 13.37 1.22
C SER A 162 -14.41 13.07 0.39
N SER A 163 -15.06 11.92 0.61
CA SER A 163 -16.29 11.51 -0.08
C SER A 163 -17.16 10.63 0.81
N GLU A 164 -18.39 10.38 0.37
CA GLU A 164 -19.29 9.41 1.00
C GLU A 164 -18.76 7.96 0.93
N TRP A 165 -17.85 7.66 0.01
CA TRP A 165 -17.22 6.36 -0.19
C TRP A 165 -15.89 6.20 0.54
N PHE A 166 -15.42 7.27 1.19
CA PHE A 166 -14.11 7.31 1.82
C PHE A 166 -13.84 6.12 2.75
N GLN A 167 -14.80 5.78 3.61
CA GLN A 167 -14.64 4.69 4.56
C GLN A 167 -14.39 3.36 3.84
N ILE A 168 -15.10 3.09 2.75
CA ILE A 168 -14.99 1.86 1.98
C ILE A 168 -13.69 1.86 1.17
N LYS A 169 -13.41 2.91 0.42
CA LYS A 169 -12.25 2.98 -0.49
C LYS A 169 -10.93 3.09 0.27
N ALA A 170 -10.85 4.00 1.24
CA ALA A 170 -9.58 4.30 1.92
C ALA A 170 -9.25 3.36 3.08
N LEU A 171 -10.26 2.90 3.83
CA LEU A 171 -10.03 2.24 5.11
C LEU A 171 -10.36 0.73 5.10
N HIS A 172 -11.39 0.31 4.36
CA HIS A 172 -11.82 -1.09 4.32
C HIS A 172 -11.10 -2.03 3.34
N PRO A 173 -10.09 -1.63 2.53
CA PRO A 173 -9.28 -2.60 1.80
C PRO A 173 -8.68 -3.68 2.70
N HIS A 174 -8.22 -3.33 3.90
CA HIS A 174 -7.74 -4.30 4.88
C HIS A 174 -8.83 -5.29 5.33
N THR A 175 -10.05 -4.80 5.55
CA THR A 175 -11.18 -5.66 5.95
C THR A 175 -11.50 -6.67 4.86
N VAL A 176 -11.66 -6.20 3.62
CA VAL A 176 -11.95 -7.06 2.48
C VAL A 176 -10.82 -8.07 2.26
N ASP A 177 -9.58 -7.62 2.37
CA ASP A 177 -8.40 -8.48 2.23
C ASP A 177 -8.37 -9.60 3.28
N VAL A 178 -8.60 -9.28 4.54
CA VAL A 178 -8.63 -10.28 5.62
C VAL A 178 -9.80 -11.25 5.45
N MET A 179 -10.97 -10.76 5.04
CA MET A 179 -12.11 -11.64 4.75
C MET A 179 -11.78 -12.62 3.62
N ARG A 180 -11.17 -12.15 2.52
CA ARG A 180 -10.72 -13.02 1.43
C ARG A 180 -9.60 -13.97 1.87
N TYR A 181 -8.68 -13.51 2.71
CA TYR A 181 -7.57 -14.33 3.19
C TYR A 181 -8.04 -15.56 3.98
N PHE A 182 -9.08 -15.43 4.79
CA PHE A 182 -9.63 -16.53 5.58
C PHE A 182 -10.76 -17.28 4.87
N GLY A 183 -11.65 -16.57 4.19
CA GLY A 183 -12.88 -17.12 3.63
C GLY A 183 -12.81 -17.49 2.15
N GLY A 184 -11.78 -17.08 1.43
CA GLY A 184 -11.69 -17.27 -0.02
C GLY A 184 -12.37 -16.14 -0.82
N ASP A 185 -12.64 -16.40 -2.09
CA ASP A 185 -13.22 -15.40 -2.98
C ASP A 185 -14.68 -15.09 -2.62
N ILE A 186 -15.05 -13.82 -2.82
CA ILE A 186 -16.39 -13.31 -2.50
C ILE A 186 -17.28 -13.44 -3.73
N GLU A 187 -18.36 -14.20 -3.62
CA GLU A 187 -19.31 -14.43 -4.74
C GLU A 187 -20.36 -13.31 -4.85
N ALA A 188 -20.79 -12.75 -3.72
CA ALA A 188 -21.80 -11.69 -3.69
C ALA A 188 -21.59 -10.73 -2.52
N VAL A 189 -21.97 -9.48 -2.72
CA VAL A 189 -21.90 -8.43 -1.70
C VAL A 189 -23.25 -7.75 -1.57
N HIS A 190 -23.72 -7.58 -0.32
CA HIS A 190 -24.83 -6.70 0.03
C HIS A 190 -24.30 -5.63 0.98
N CYS A 191 -24.55 -4.36 0.68
CA CYS A 191 -24.06 -3.23 1.47
C CYS A 191 -25.20 -2.32 1.90
N PHE A 192 -25.15 -1.89 3.16
CA PHE A 192 -25.96 -0.80 3.68
C PHE A 192 -24.99 0.27 4.18
N ALA A 193 -24.99 1.43 3.54
CA ALA A 193 -24.21 2.59 3.96
C ALA A 193 -25.14 3.61 4.61
N LEU A 194 -24.87 3.97 5.85
CA LEU A 194 -25.64 4.97 6.59
C LEU A 194 -24.70 6.07 7.02
N LYS A 195 -25.07 7.31 6.72
CA LYS A 195 -24.37 8.49 7.22
C LYS A 195 -25.04 8.98 8.48
N ALA A 196 -24.24 9.23 9.52
CA ALA A 196 -24.78 9.78 10.75
C ALA A 196 -25.36 11.17 10.52
N PRO A 197 -26.52 11.50 11.13
CA PRO A 197 -27.08 12.85 11.04
C PRO A 197 -26.06 13.92 11.49
N GLY A 198 -25.90 14.99 10.70
CA GLY A 198 -25.02 16.13 11.03
C GLY A 198 -23.54 15.94 10.67
N ARG A 199 -23.21 14.95 9.89
CA ARG A 199 -21.86 14.77 9.31
C ARG A 199 -21.88 14.76 7.79
#